data_414a98c22592c6592d91a909b28caea8
#
_entry.id   414a98c22592c6592d91a909b28caea8
#
_cell.length_a   1.000
_cell.length_b   1.000
_cell.length_c   1.000
_cell.angle_alpha   90.00
_cell.angle_beta   90.00
_cell.angle_gamma   90.00
#
_symmetry.space_group_name_H-M   'P 1'
#
loop_
_entity.id
_entity.type
_entity.pdbx_description
1 polymer ?
#
loop_
_entity_poly.entity_id
_entity_poly.type
_entity_poly.pdbx_seq_one_letter_code
_entity_poly.pdbx_strand_id
1 'polypeptide(L)' 'MDPEVMGGKPCIRGMRVTVGMIVEALAAGRSVSDLLNDFPYLEEPDIREALAFAARLAQGYEIRLAS' A
#
# COMPACT_ATOMS: atom_id res chain seq x y z
N MET A 1 0.41 -3.32 -12.58
CA MET A 1 1.38 -2.49 -11.84
C MET A 1 2.66 -2.42 -12.65
N ASP A 2 3.09 -1.22 -12.93
CA ASP A 2 4.26 -1.00 -13.77
C ASP A 2 5.45 -0.64 -12.89
N PRO A 3 6.47 -1.49 -12.80
CA PRO A 3 7.59 -1.22 -11.90
C PRO A 3 8.47 -0.05 -12.34
N GLU A 4 8.30 0.44 -13.55
CA GLU A 4 9.10 1.56 -14.02
C GLU A 4 8.49 2.91 -13.66
N VAL A 5 7.26 2.92 -13.24
CA VAL A 5 6.62 4.14 -12.77
C VAL A 5 7.17 4.48 -11.38
N MET A 6 7.37 5.75 -11.11
CA MET A 6 7.88 6.21 -9.82
C MET A 6 9.26 5.64 -9.50
N GLY A 7 10.10 5.55 -10.51
CA GLY A 7 11.46 5.09 -10.30
C GLY A 7 11.59 3.62 -9.97
N GLY A 8 10.65 2.83 -10.41
CA GLY A 8 10.66 1.40 -10.20
C GLY A 8 9.88 0.94 -8.99
N LYS A 9 9.31 1.85 -8.22
CA LYS A 9 8.49 1.47 -7.09
C LYS A 9 7.12 1.03 -7.56
N PRO A 10 6.55 -0.03 -6.95
CA PRO A 10 5.20 -0.47 -7.31
C PRO A 10 4.17 0.62 -7.08
N CYS A 11 3.35 0.88 -8.08
CA CYS A 11 2.32 1.91 -8.03
C CYS A 11 0.95 1.31 -8.27
N ILE A 12 -0.08 1.99 -7.81
CA ILE A 12 -1.46 1.57 -7.99
C ILE A 12 -1.93 2.06 -9.35
N ARG A 13 -2.15 1.13 -10.28
CA ARG A 13 -2.71 1.39 -11.60
C ARG A 13 -2.07 2.61 -12.30
N GLY A 14 -0.75 2.75 -12.16
CA GLY A 14 -0.05 3.87 -12.77
C GLY A 14 -0.26 5.21 -12.08
N MET A 15 -0.95 5.23 -10.95
CA MET A 15 -1.11 6.44 -10.17
C MET A 15 0.18 6.80 -9.45
N ARG A 16 0.27 8.05 -9.01
CA ARG A 16 1.44 8.49 -8.25
C ARG A 16 1.33 8.12 -6.77
N VAL A 17 0.64 7.04 -6.49
CA VAL A 17 0.51 6.50 -5.15
C VAL A 17 1.15 5.13 -5.17
N THR A 18 2.20 4.95 -4.40
CA THR A 18 2.88 3.67 -4.34
C THR A 18 2.23 2.78 -3.29
N VAL A 19 2.43 1.47 -3.45
CA VAL A 19 2.01 0.50 -2.44
C VAL A 19 2.59 0.86 -1.09
N GLY A 20 3.86 1.27 -1.06
CA GLY A 20 4.53 1.64 0.19
C GLY A 20 3.85 2.81 0.89
N MET A 21 3.39 3.80 0.14
CA MET A 21 2.71 4.94 0.73
C MET A 21 1.44 4.53 1.45
N ILE A 22 0.69 3.61 0.85
CA ILE A 22 -0.54 3.12 1.46
C ILE A 22 -0.24 2.32 2.71
N VAL A 23 0.72 1.41 2.63
CA VAL A 23 1.08 0.57 3.77
C VAL A 23 1.62 1.42 4.92
N GLU A 24 2.47 2.40 4.60
CA GLU A 24 3.02 3.29 5.61
C GLU A 24 1.94 4.10 6.31
N ALA A 25 0.98 4.61 5.54
CA ALA A 25 -0.11 5.39 6.13
C ALA A 25 -0.93 4.55 7.08
N LEU A 26 -1.24 3.32 6.69
CA LEU A 26 -2.00 2.42 7.57
C LEU A 26 -1.20 2.05 8.81
N ALA A 27 0.10 1.84 8.65
CA ALA A 27 0.98 1.54 9.78
C ALA A 27 1.05 2.71 10.76
N ALA A 28 0.89 3.93 10.26
CA ALA A 28 0.88 5.12 11.09
C ALA A 28 -0.46 5.39 11.77
N GLY A 29 -1.43 4.53 11.55
CA GLY A 29 -2.73 4.64 12.21
C GLY A 29 -3.81 5.30 11.38
N ARG A 30 -3.53 5.64 10.10
CA ARG A 30 -4.55 6.18 9.23
C ARG A 30 -5.56 5.10 8.86
N SER A 31 -6.81 5.50 8.67
CA SER A 31 -7.85 4.55 8.28
C SER A 31 -7.97 4.49 6.76
N VAL A 32 -8.65 3.45 6.28
CA VAL A 32 -8.97 3.33 4.85
C VAL A 32 -9.77 4.57 4.41
N SER A 33 -10.69 5.01 5.24
CA SER A 33 -11.50 6.19 4.95
C SER A 33 -10.63 7.43 4.78
N ASP A 34 -9.61 7.58 5.63
CA ASP A 34 -8.67 8.70 5.51
C ASP A 34 -7.94 8.68 4.17
N LEU A 35 -7.52 7.50 3.76
CA LEU A 35 -6.79 7.37 2.50
C LEU A 35 -7.68 7.69 1.31
N LEU A 36 -8.93 7.26 1.35
CA LEU A 36 -9.85 7.53 0.26
C LEU A 36 -10.17 9.03 0.18
N ASN A 37 -10.14 9.73 1.30
CA ASN A 37 -10.30 11.18 1.32
C ASN A 37 -9.07 11.90 0.77
N ASP A 38 -7.90 11.43 1.15
CA ASP A 38 -6.65 12.08 0.72
C ASP A 38 -6.36 11.85 -0.76
N PHE A 39 -6.77 10.70 -1.27
CA PHE A 39 -6.53 10.31 -2.66
C PHE A 39 -7.85 9.94 -3.31
N PRO A 40 -8.60 10.95 -3.78
CA PRO A 40 -9.97 10.71 -4.27
C PRO A 40 -10.06 9.78 -5.48
N TYR A 41 -8.95 9.57 -6.19
CA TYR A 41 -8.92 8.62 -7.30
C TYR A 41 -8.67 7.18 -6.87
N LEU A 42 -8.40 6.95 -5.59
CA LEU A 42 -8.27 5.60 -5.06
C LEU A 42 -9.65 5.02 -4.76
N GLU A 43 -9.73 3.70 -4.91
CA GLU A 43 -10.92 2.95 -4.54
C GLU A 43 -10.53 1.92 -3.50
N GLU A 44 -11.50 1.46 -2.74
CA GLU A 44 -11.23 0.48 -1.69
C GLU A 44 -10.51 -0.77 -2.21
N PRO A 45 -10.89 -1.34 -3.37
CA PRO A 45 -10.15 -2.49 -3.89
C PRO A 45 -8.67 -2.21 -4.13
N ASP A 46 -8.33 -0.96 -4.47
CA ASP A 46 -6.92 -0.59 -4.69
C ASP A 46 -6.13 -0.75 -3.41
N ILE A 47 -6.72 -0.37 -2.29
CA ILE A 47 -6.04 -0.49 -1.00
C ILE A 47 -5.85 -1.96 -0.63
N ARG A 48 -6.85 -2.78 -0.87
CA ARG A 48 -6.73 -4.21 -0.60
C ARG A 48 -5.67 -4.86 -1.49
N GLU A 49 -5.59 -4.42 -2.74
CA GLU A 49 -4.57 -4.93 -3.65
C GLU A 49 -3.17 -4.54 -3.17
N ALA A 50 -3.01 -3.32 -2.68
CA ALA A 50 -1.75 -2.87 -2.14
C ALA A 50 -1.33 -3.71 -0.94
N LEU A 51 -2.27 -3.99 -0.06
CA LEU A 51 -1.99 -4.82 1.11
C LEU A 51 -1.64 -6.25 0.70
N ALA A 52 -2.34 -6.80 -0.28
CA ALA A 52 -2.04 -8.14 -0.77
C ALA A 52 -0.64 -8.21 -1.38
N PHE A 53 -0.26 -7.17 -2.12
CA PHE A 53 1.07 -7.09 -2.69
C PHE A 53 2.14 -7.06 -1.59
N ALA A 54 1.92 -6.22 -0.59
CA ALA A 54 2.85 -6.11 0.53
C ALA A 54 2.95 -7.42 1.30
N ALA A 55 1.83 -8.11 1.45
CA ALA A 55 1.82 -9.40 2.14
C ALA A 55 2.67 -10.43 1.40
N ARG A 56 2.59 -10.42 0.07
CA ARG A 56 3.40 -11.35 -0.72
C ARG A 56 4.88 -11.06 -0.57
N LEU A 57 5.26 -9.80 -0.54
CA LEU A 57 6.65 -9.42 -0.35
C LEU A 57 7.14 -9.75 1.04
N ALA A 58 6.27 -9.70 2.02
CA ALA A 58 6.64 -9.93 3.41
C ALA A 58 6.64 -11.40 3.81
N GLN A 59 6.21 -12.28 2.92
CA GLN A 59 6.23 -13.71 3.24
C GLN A 59 7.67 -14.15 3.52
N GLY A 60 7.84 -14.93 4.55
CA GLY A 60 9.16 -15.38 4.94
C GLY A 60 9.83 -14.51 5.98
N TYR A 61 9.30 -13.31 6.21
CA TYR A 61 9.80 -12.47 7.31
C TYR A 61 9.00 -12.74 8.56
N GLU A 62 9.68 -12.78 9.66
CA GLU A 62 9.04 -12.99 10.95
C GLU A 62 9.25 -11.78 11.83
N ILE A 63 8.20 -11.39 12.53
CA ILE A 63 8.28 -10.36 13.54
C ILE A 63 7.82 -10.99 14.85
N ARG A 64 8.66 -10.91 15.87
CA ARG A 64 8.28 -11.39 17.18
C ARG A 64 7.49 -10.31 17.88
N LEU A 65 6.22 -10.56 18.06
CA LEU A 65 5.37 -9.63 18.74
C LEU A 65 5.43 -9.90 20.24
N ALA A 66 5.60 -8.83 21.01
CA ALA A 66 5.55 -8.95 22.44
C ALA A 66 4.14 -9.32 22.85
N SER A 67 4.00 -10.33 23.66
CA SER A 67 2.69 -10.79 24.07
C SER A 67 2.66 -11.04 25.57
#